data_63ea039b669876e59e08402800269897
#
_entry.id   63ea039b669876e59e08402800269897
#
_cell.length_a   1.000
_cell.length_b   1.000
_cell.length_c   1.000
_cell.angle_alpha   90.00
_cell.angle_beta   90.00
_cell.angle_gamma   90.00
#
_symmetry.space_group_name_H-M   'P 1'
#
loop_
_entity.id
_entity.type
_entity.pdbx_description
1 polymer ?
#
loop_
_entity_poly.entity_id
_entity_poly.type
_entity_poly.pdbx_seq_one_letter_code
_entity_poly.pdbx_strand_id
1 'polypeptide(L)'
;MMVSAQKSATKPAQAKPAKATPPAADLEYEQQLFASGARTVAGIDEVGRGSMAGPVTVGVAILTPNATLEVGGLIDSKALSPARRESMVPEIRQWCAVAVGHVEPADIDRLGMTLSLRLAAQRALAELARRGYRADAALLDGKHDWFTPPQEDLFSALAPDPAQAHYNELLAQAWEGAGGADEPAQMPVTMVIKGDYKCASIAAASVVAKVERDELMVQLDTRYPGYGWAKNKGYGSAAHREAISVQGPSPQHR
;
A
#
# COMPACT_ATOMS: atom_id res chain seq x y z
N MET A 1 -51.85 -20.24 -49.88
CA MET A 1 -50.52 -20.53 -49.30
C MET A 1 -50.33 -19.65 -48.05
N MET A 2 -50.51 -20.22 -46.87
CA MET A 2 -50.29 -19.52 -45.57
C MET A 2 -48.85 -19.78 -45.13
N VAL A 3 -48.07 -18.71 -44.99
CA VAL A 3 -46.71 -18.79 -44.43
C VAL A 3 -46.78 -18.55 -42.92
N SER A 4 -46.48 -19.62 -42.16
CA SER A 4 -46.44 -19.59 -40.70
C SER A 4 -45.17 -18.90 -40.22
N ALA A 5 -45.29 -17.79 -39.47
CA ALA A 5 -44.18 -17.10 -38.81
C ALA A 5 -43.85 -17.81 -37.46
N GLN A 6 -42.75 -18.54 -37.39
CA GLN A 6 -42.20 -19.05 -36.13
C GLN A 6 -41.61 -17.91 -35.32
N LYS A 7 -42.17 -17.62 -34.12
CA LYS A 7 -41.60 -16.75 -33.11
C LYS A 7 -40.43 -17.48 -32.40
N SER A 8 -39.24 -17.00 -32.59
CA SER A 8 -38.04 -17.39 -31.84
C SER A 8 -38.18 -16.98 -30.38
N ALA A 9 -38.23 -17.91 -29.47
CA ALA A 9 -38.23 -17.67 -28.02
C ALA A 9 -36.81 -17.41 -27.53
N THR A 10 -36.54 -16.20 -27.14
CA THR A 10 -35.27 -15.78 -26.48
C THR A 10 -35.22 -16.38 -25.08
N LYS A 11 -34.21 -17.24 -24.83
CA LYS A 11 -33.90 -17.81 -23.52
C LYS A 11 -33.54 -16.69 -22.54
N PRO A 12 -34.09 -16.66 -21.32
CA PRO A 12 -33.69 -15.66 -20.33
C PRO A 12 -32.23 -15.89 -19.91
N ALA A 13 -31.46 -14.82 -19.89
CA ALA A 13 -30.07 -14.81 -19.42
C ALA A 13 -30.06 -15.21 -17.93
N GLN A 14 -29.39 -16.31 -17.60
CA GLN A 14 -29.14 -16.70 -16.21
C GLN A 14 -28.25 -15.64 -15.55
N ALA A 15 -28.75 -14.99 -14.50
CA ALA A 15 -27.97 -14.09 -13.65
C ALA A 15 -26.80 -14.88 -13.04
N LYS A 16 -25.57 -14.40 -13.22
CA LYS A 16 -24.39 -14.96 -12.54
C LYS A 16 -24.63 -14.87 -11.04
N PRO A 17 -24.34 -15.95 -10.27
CA PRO A 17 -24.46 -15.89 -8.80
C PRO A 17 -23.59 -14.75 -8.28
N ALA A 18 -24.14 -13.94 -7.38
CA ALA A 18 -23.40 -12.90 -6.68
C ALA A 18 -22.21 -13.57 -5.98
N LYS A 19 -20.99 -13.08 -6.25
CA LYS A 19 -19.79 -13.55 -5.52
C LYS A 19 -20.01 -13.28 -4.04
N ALA A 20 -19.94 -14.32 -3.21
CA ALA A 20 -19.96 -14.17 -1.76
C ALA A 20 -18.89 -13.14 -1.35
N THR A 21 -19.28 -12.19 -0.50
CA THR A 21 -18.33 -11.22 0.08
C THR A 21 -17.31 -12.02 0.88
N PRO A 22 -15.99 -11.84 0.64
CA PRO A 22 -14.96 -12.52 1.43
C PRO A 22 -15.15 -12.16 2.92
N PRO A 23 -14.77 -13.05 3.84
CA PRO A 23 -14.77 -12.72 5.27
C PRO A 23 -13.86 -11.52 5.54
N ALA A 24 -14.19 -10.73 6.55
CA ALA A 24 -13.32 -9.64 7.01
C ALA A 24 -12.01 -10.21 7.56
N ALA A 25 -10.94 -9.42 7.48
CA ALA A 25 -9.66 -9.74 8.10
C ALA A 25 -9.83 -9.87 9.62
N ASP A 26 -9.02 -10.70 10.25
CA ASP A 26 -9.02 -10.95 11.69
C ASP A 26 -7.64 -10.68 12.33
N LEU A 27 -7.45 -11.07 13.58
CA LEU A 27 -6.21 -10.84 14.34
C LEU A 27 -5.39 -12.13 14.53
N GLU A 28 -5.67 -13.21 13.80
CA GLU A 28 -5.03 -14.52 14.04
C GLU A 28 -3.51 -14.45 13.86
N TYR A 29 -3.03 -13.81 12.81
CA TYR A 29 -1.59 -13.67 12.55
C TYR A 29 -0.90 -12.76 13.56
N GLU A 30 -1.52 -11.66 13.93
CA GLU A 30 -1.02 -10.75 14.96
C GLU A 30 -0.93 -11.46 16.31
N GLN A 31 -1.96 -12.23 16.69
CA GLN A 31 -1.98 -13.01 17.93
C GLN A 31 -0.89 -14.07 17.98
N GLN A 32 -0.59 -14.74 16.85
CA GLN A 32 0.54 -15.69 16.76
C GLN A 32 1.88 -15.00 17.04
N LEU A 33 2.12 -13.79 16.51
CA LEU A 33 3.33 -13.03 16.78
C LEU A 33 3.38 -12.55 18.24
N PHE A 34 2.27 -12.11 18.80
CA PHE A 34 2.20 -11.75 20.23
C PHE A 34 2.47 -12.96 21.13
N ALA A 35 1.93 -14.12 20.80
CA ALA A 35 2.20 -15.35 21.53
C ALA A 35 3.67 -15.79 21.44
N SER A 36 4.38 -15.42 20.38
CA SER A 36 5.82 -15.66 20.22
C SER A 36 6.72 -14.63 20.92
N GLY A 37 6.12 -13.61 21.57
CA GLY A 37 6.83 -12.63 22.38
C GLY A 37 6.95 -11.23 21.81
N ALA A 38 6.38 -10.94 20.62
CA ALA A 38 6.31 -9.58 20.11
C ALA A 38 5.41 -8.72 21.00
N ARG A 39 5.84 -7.50 21.32
CA ARG A 39 5.06 -6.53 22.09
C ARG A 39 4.23 -5.64 21.20
N THR A 40 4.67 -5.50 19.94
CA THR A 40 4.01 -4.69 18.91
C THR A 40 4.18 -5.35 17.55
N VAL A 41 3.15 -5.32 16.72
CA VAL A 41 3.16 -5.89 15.37
C VAL A 41 2.74 -4.82 14.37
N ALA A 42 3.55 -4.61 13.34
CA ALA A 42 3.24 -3.74 12.21
C ALA A 42 2.64 -4.54 11.05
N GLY A 43 1.45 -4.19 10.58
CA GLY A 43 0.93 -4.61 9.28
C GLY A 43 1.37 -3.62 8.21
N ILE A 44 1.88 -4.11 7.08
CA ILE A 44 2.46 -3.31 5.99
C ILE A 44 1.84 -3.70 4.66
N ASP A 45 1.35 -2.70 3.90
CA ASP A 45 0.83 -2.87 2.54
C ASP A 45 1.24 -1.71 1.62
N GLU A 46 1.39 -1.99 0.32
CA GLU A 46 1.77 -0.99 -0.67
C GLU A 46 0.61 -0.65 -1.63
N VAL A 47 0.58 0.59 -2.11
CA VAL A 47 -0.29 1.05 -3.18
C VAL A 47 0.46 1.87 -4.22
N GLY A 48 0.07 1.71 -5.48
CA GLY A 48 0.69 2.45 -6.58
C GLY A 48 1.94 1.82 -7.16
N ARG A 49 2.35 0.62 -6.76
CA ARG A 49 3.51 -0.12 -7.30
C ARG A 49 3.44 -0.29 -8.82
N GLY A 50 2.27 -0.62 -9.38
CA GLY A 50 2.06 -0.83 -10.83
C GLY A 50 1.49 0.39 -11.55
N SER A 51 1.52 1.59 -11.00
CA SER A 51 1.07 2.80 -11.69
C SER A 51 2.18 3.41 -12.56
N MET A 52 1.80 4.14 -13.61
CA MET A 52 2.70 4.84 -14.54
C MET A 52 3.00 6.27 -14.07
N ALA A 53 2.25 6.78 -13.09
CA ALA A 53 2.40 8.14 -12.58
C ALA A 53 2.06 8.21 -11.08
N GLY A 54 2.59 9.24 -10.44
CA GLY A 54 2.42 9.53 -9.02
C GLY A 54 3.33 8.69 -8.11
N PRO A 55 3.30 8.93 -6.80
CA PRO A 55 4.16 8.27 -5.85
C PRO A 55 3.84 6.78 -5.70
N VAL A 56 4.84 5.99 -5.27
CA VAL A 56 4.58 4.74 -4.57
C VAL A 56 4.33 5.06 -3.10
N THR A 57 3.42 4.33 -2.49
CA THR A 57 2.91 4.64 -1.14
C THR A 57 2.85 3.35 -0.33
N VAL A 58 3.28 3.40 0.92
CA VAL A 58 3.20 2.28 1.86
C VAL A 58 2.49 2.74 3.13
N GLY A 59 1.48 1.97 3.55
CA GLY A 59 0.84 2.11 4.83
C GLY A 59 1.47 1.18 5.87
N VAL A 60 1.53 1.64 7.11
CA VAL A 60 1.97 0.86 8.27
C VAL A 60 0.98 1.08 9.40
N ALA A 61 0.42 -0.01 9.94
CA ALA A 61 -0.47 0.01 11.10
C ALA A 61 0.09 -0.86 12.23
N ILE A 62 0.32 -0.27 13.41
CA ILE A 62 0.90 -0.94 14.57
C ILE A 62 -0.20 -1.31 15.57
N LEU A 63 -0.22 -2.58 15.97
CA LEU A 63 -1.09 -3.14 17.01
C LEU A 63 -0.30 -3.60 18.22
N THR A 64 -0.98 -3.69 19.36
CA THR A 64 -0.48 -4.23 20.64
C THR A 64 -1.24 -5.49 21.03
N PRO A 65 -0.74 -6.33 21.96
CA PRO A 65 -1.38 -7.60 22.35
C PRO A 65 -2.84 -7.47 22.84
N ASN A 66 -3.21 -6.31 23.35
CA ASN A 66 -4.57 -6.06 23.87
C ASN A 66 -5.53 -5.50 22.81
N ALA A 67 -5.08 -5.38 21.55
CA ALA A 67 -5.95 -4.88 20.49
C ALA A 67 -7.11 -5.86 20.25
N THR A 68 -8.32 -5.34 20.33
CA THR A 68 -9.55 -6.00 19.88
C THR A 68 -9.96 -5.38 18.54
N LEU A 69 -10.48 -6.17 17.61
CA LEU A 69 -10.89 -5.65 16.31
C LEU A 69 -12.18 -4.82 16.43
N GLU A 70 -12.05 -3.49 16.39
CA GLU A 70 -13.16 -2.55 16.56
C GLU A 70 -13.69 -2.02 15.21
N VAL A 71 -12.91 -2.18 14.12
CA VAL A 71 -13.27 -1.69 12.79
C VAL A 71 -14.04 -2.77 12.02
N GLY A 72 -15.35 -2.60 11.91
CA GLY A 72 -16.23 -3.57 11.25
C GLY A 72 -16.04 -3.66 9.74
N GLY A 73 -15.87 -4.90 9.22
CA GLY A 73 -15.76 -5.16 7.78
C GLY A 73 -14.42 -4.72 7.16
N LEU A 74 -13.37 -4.67 7.97
CA LEU A 74 -12.01 -4.37 7.51
C LEU A 74 -11.50 -5.50 6.60
N ILE A 75 -11.08 -5.14 5.39
CA ILE A 75 -10.64 -6.08 4.34
C ILE A 75 -9.82 -5.30 3.30
N ASP A 76 -9.19 -6.00 2.33
CA ASP A 76 -8.51 -5.40 1.18
C ASP A 76 -9.24 -4.17 0.65
N SER A 77 -8.52 -3.07 0.56
CA SER A 77 -9.04 -1.78 0.12
C SER A 77 -9.72 -1.82 -1.25
N LYS A 78 -9.31 -2.73 -2.15
CA LYS A 78 -9.90 -2.91 -3.49
C LYS A 78 -11.28 -3.59 -3.45
N ALA A 79 -11.59 -4.31 -2.37
CA ALA A 79 -12.90 -4.92 -2.14
C ALA A 79 -13.93 -3.92 -1.60
N LEU A 80 -13.50 -2.76 -1.12
CA LEU A 80 -14.34 -1.71 -0.55
C LEU A 80 -14.66 -0.64 -1.58
N SER A 81 -15.85 -0.03 -1.48
CA SER A 81 -16.17 1.19 -2.24
C SER A 81 -15.32 2.38 -1.77
N PRO A 82 -15.08 3.40 -2.61
CA PRO A 82 -14.35 4.60 -2.19
C PRO A 82 -14.94 5.24 -0.93
N ALA A 83 -16.26 5.45 -0.89
CA ALA A 83 -16.95 6.05 0.25
C ALA A 83 -16.77 5.21 1.55
N ARG A 84 -16.78 3.86 1.44
CA ARG A 84 -16.54 3.00 2.61
C ARG A 84 -15.09 3.12 3.10
N ARG A 85 -14.10 3.11 2.20
CA ARG A 85 -12.69 3.34 2.58
C ARG A 85 -12.53 4.67 3.33
N GLU A 86 -13.04 5.75 2.76
CA GLU A 86 -12.96 7.09 3.36
C GLU A 86 -13.61 7.13 4.75
N SER A 87 -14.80 6.51 4.92
CA SER A 87 -15.46 6.44 6.23
C SER A 87 -14.72 5.61 7.27
N MET A 88 -13.91 4.62 6.84
CA MET A 88 -13.15 3.76 7.76
C MET A 88 -11.86 4.40 8.26
N VAL A 89 -11.28 5.39 7.56
CA VAL A 89 -10.01 6.00 7.97
C VAL A 89 -10.07 6.59 9.39
N PRO A 90 -11.08 7.37 9.80
CA PRO A 90 -11.20 7.83 11.19
C PRO A 90 -11.32 6.68 12.20
N GLU A 91 -12.10 5.63 11.89
CA GLU A 91 -12.25 4.45 12.73
C GLU A 91 -10.89 3.74 12.93
N ILE A 92 -10.13 3.53 11.85
CA ILE A 92 -8.79 2.92 11.88
C ILE A 92 -7.82 3.76 12.70
N ARG A 93 -7.81 5.09 12.53
CA ARG A 93 -6.92 6.00 13.27
C ARG A 93 -7.23 6.08 14.77
N GLN A 94 -8.46 5.77 15.17
CA GLN A 94 -8.84 5.64 16.58
C GLN A 94 -8.43 4.27 17.13
N TRP A 95 -8.52 3.22 16.32
CA TRP A 95 -8.26 1.85 16.72
C TRP A 95 -6.76 1.53 16.84
N CYS A 96 -5.92 2.02 15.93
CA CYS A 96 -4.50 1.69 15.90
C CYS A 96 -3.62 2.88 15.52
N ALA A 97 -2.32 2.77 15.83
CA ALA A 97 -1.33 3.71 15.35
C ALA A 97 -1.03 3.44 13.87
N VAL A 98 -1.40 4.34 12.98
CA VAL A 98 -1.22 4.20 11.54
C VAL A 98 -0.54 5.43 10.95
N ALA A 99 0.38 5.19 10.00
CA ALA A 99 1.02 6.22 9.19
C ALA A 99 1.24 5.73 7.75
N VAL A 100 1.51 6.67 6.87
CA VAL A 100 1.73 6.43 5.45
C VAL A 100 3.01 7.13 5.00
N GLY A 101 3.81 6.44 4.21
CA GLY A 101 5.00 7.02 3.58
C GLY A 101 4.90 6.98 2.07
N HIS A 102 5.47 7.99 1.43
CA HIS A 102 5.45 8.14 -0.03
C HIS A 102 6.87 8.28 -0.56
N VAL A 103 7.09 7.80 -1.80
CA VAL A 103 8.30 8.09 -2.58
C VAL A 103 7.87 8.59 -3.94
N GLU A 104 8.39 9.77 -4.31
CA GLU A 104 8.03 10.48 -5.52
C GLU A 104 8.63 9.84 -6.78
N PRO A 105 8.05 10.07 -7.97
CA PRO A 105 8.54 9.51 -9.23
C PRO A 105 10.04 9.70 -9.48
N ALA A 106 10.58 10.90 -9.23
CA ALA A 106 11.98 11.19 -9.45
C ALA A 106 12.93 10.33 -8.58
N ASP A 107 12.52 9.99 -7.35
CA ASP A 107 13.29 9.08 -6.50
C ASP A 107 13.06 7.62 -6.92
N ILE A 108 11.84 7.25 -7.37
CA ILE A 108 11.56 5.91 -7.89
C ILE A 108 12.45 5.59 -9.08
N ASP A 109 12.66 6.55 -9.99
CA ASP A 109 13.52 6.38 -11.16
C ASP A 109 14.99 6.19 -10.80
N ARG A 110 15.45 6.78 -9.68
CA ARG A 110 16.82 6.64 -9.17
C ARG A 110 17.03 5.37 -8.35
N LEU A 111 16.06 5.04 -7.50
CA LEU A 111 16.15 3.95 -6.52
C LEU A 111 15.71 2.60 -7.09
N GLY A 112 14.85 2.61 -8.11
CA GLY A 112 14.08 1.44 -8.48
C GLY A 112 12.99 1.09 -7.45
N MET A 113 12.10 0.18 -7.83
CA MET A 113 10.88 -0.09 -7.07
C MET A 113 11.13 -0.67 -5.67
N THR A 114 12.09 -1.58 -5.53
CA THR A 114 12.34 -2.26 -4.25
C THR A 114 12.83 -1.30 -3.17
N LEU A 115 13.83 -0.46 -3.47
CA LEU A 115 14.32 0.54 -2.52
C LEU A 115 13.27 1.61 -2.25
N SER A 116 12.47 1.98 -3.24
CA SER A 116 11.38 2.94 -3.07
C SER A 116 10.28 2.43 -2.13
N LEU A 117 9.89 1.16 -2.22
CA LEU A 117 8.93 0.55 -1.29
C LEU A 117 9.49 0.53 0.13
N ARG A 118 10.74 0.11 0.27
CA ARG A 118 11.44 0.09 1.58
C ARG A 118 11.53 1.49 2.18
N LEU A 119 11.91 2.49 1.39
CA LEU A 119 11.98 3.89 1.85
C LEU A 119 10.61 4.41 2.27
N ALA A 120 9.56 4.13 1.50
CA ALA A 120 8.20 4.52 1.86
C ALA A 120 7.76 3.89 3.19
N ALA A 121 8.03 2.60 3.41
CA ALA A 121 7.75 1.93 4.67
C ALA A 121 8.55 2.56 5.84
N GLN A 122 9.84 2.83 5.62
CA GLN A 122 10.70 3.46 6.63
C GLN A 122 10.23 4.90 6.96
N ARG A 123 9.73 5.67 6.00
CA ARG A 123 9.11 6.99 6.24
C ARG A 123 7.87 6.88 7.14
N ALA A 124 7.00 5.90 6.88
CA ALA A 124 5.84 5.64 7.73
C ALA A 124 6.23 5.21 9.15
N LEU A 125 7.23 4.32 9.28
CA LEU A 125 7.74 3.87 10.58
C LEU A 125 8.43 5.00 11.35
N ALA A 126 9.17 5.87 10.69
CA ALA A 126 9.79 7.04 11.31
C ALA A 126 8.73 8.03 11.84
N GLU A 127 7.65 8.23 11.09
CA GLU A 127 6.51 9.05 11.56
C GLU A 127 5.85 8.43 12.80
N LEU A 128 5.64 7.11 12.80
CA LEU A 128 5.12 6.40 13.97
C LEU A 128 6.08 6.49 15.16
N ALA A 129 7.39 6.39 14.92
CA ALA A 129 8.41 6.53 15.96
C ALA A 129 8.43 7.92 16.61
N ARG A 130 8.25 9.00 15.82
CA ARG A 130 8.09 10.38 16.37
C ARG A 130 6.87 10.50 17.29
N ARG A 131 5.83 9.68 17.03
CA ARG A 131 4.63 9.62 17.87
C ARG A 131 4.74 8.62 19.02
N GLY A 132 5.92 8.02 19.24
CA GLY A 132 6.19 7.05 20.32
C GLY A 132 5.83 5.61 20.01
N TYR A 133 5.48 5.27 18.77
CA TYR A 133 5.12 3.90 18.36
C TYR A 133 6.29 3.23 17.64
N ARG A 134 6.67 2.04 18.09
CA ARG A 134 7.69 1.20 17.45
C ARG A 134 7.15 -0.22 17.26
N ALA A 135 7.63 -0.93 16.25
CA ALA A 135 7.24 -2.30 15.97
C ALA A 135 8.37 -3.27 16.27
N ASP A 136 8.04 -4.39 16.92
CA ASP A 136 8.98 -5.49 17.23
C ASP A 136 8.96 -6.58 16.14
N ALA A 137 7.86 -6.68 15.37
CA ALA A 137 7.67 -7.62 14.26
C ALA A 137 6.78 -7.01 13.19
N ALA A 138 6.90 -7.49 11.95
CA ALA A 138 6.08 -7.07 10.83
C ALA A 138 5.35 -8.22 10.14
N LEU A 139 4.11 -7.95 9.74
CA LEU A 139 3.33 -8.72 8.77
C LEU A 139 3.34 -7.92 7.45
N LEU A 140 3.87 -8.51 6.39
CA LEU A 140 4.00 -7.88 5.07
C LEU A 140 3.06 -8.55 4.07
N ASP A 141 2.24 -7.76 3.36
CA ASP A 141 1.40 -8.32 2.30
C ASP A 141 2.24 -8.86 1.15
N GLY A 142 1.85 -10.05 0.67
CA GLY A 142 2.46 -10.66 -0.51
C GLY A 142 3.41 -11.82 -0.22
N LYS A 143 4.21 -12.17 -1.23
CA LYS A 143 5.11 -13.34 -1.22
C LYS A 143 6.60 -12.96 -1.33
N HIS A 144 6.91 -11.69 -1.43
CA HIS A 144 8.27 -11.18 -1.58
C HIS A 144 8.58 -10.20 -0.48
N ASP A 145 9.62 -10.50 0.27
CA ASP A 145 10.15 -9.57 1.26
C ASP A 145 10.98 -8.49 0.55
N TRP A 146 10.34 -7.35 0.35
CA TRP A 146 11.00 -6.15 -0.15
C TRP A 146 11.42 -5.20 0.97
N PHE A 147 11.03 -5.49 2.22
CA PHE A 147 11.29 -4.64 3.38
C PHE A 147 12.66 -4.93 4.00
N THR A 148 12.99 -6.19 4.23
CA THR A 148 14.29 -6.58 4.83
C THR A 148 15.44 -6.19 3.90
N PRO A 149 16.46 -5.44 4.37
CA PRO A 149 17.66 -5.18 3.58
C PRO A 149 18.34 -6.49 3.17
N PRO A 150 18.93 -6.58 1.96
CA PRO A 150 19.78 -7.71 1.62
C PRO A 150 20.99 -7.74 2.57
N GLN A 151 21.51 -8.93 2.82
CA GLN A 151 22.76 -9.06 3.54
C GLN A 151 23.88 -8.41 2.72
N GLU A 152 24.67 -7.56 3.38
CA GLU A 152 25.86 -6.98 2.75
C GLU A 152 26.88 -8.09 2.47
N ASP A 153 27.35 -8.17 1.24
CA ASP A 153 28.45 -9.03 0.85
C ASP A 153 29.74 -8.23 0.66
N LEU A 154 30.87 -8.94 0.58
CA LEU A 154 32.18 -8.32 0.40
C LEU A 154 32.29 -7.50 -0.89
N PHE A 155 31.50 -7.81 -1.91
CA PHE A 155 31.54 -7.15 -3.20
C PHE A 155 30.75 -5.84 -3.21
N SER A 156 29.71 -5.72 -2.41
CA SER A 156 28.94 -4.47 -2.27
C SER A 156 29.77 -3.32 -1.69
N ALA A 157 30.77 -3.64 -0.86
CA ALA A 157 31.72 -2.66 -0.33
C ALA A 157 32.74 -2.15 -1.38
N LEU A 158 33.03 -2.95 -2.42
CA LEU A 158 34.02 -2.63 -3.45
C LEU A 158 33.45 -1.80 -4.61
N ALA A 159 32.15 -1.84 -4.83
CA ALA A 159 31.47 -1.09 -5.89
C ALA A 159 30.17 -0.50 -5.34
N PRO A 160 30.22 0.68 -4.69
CA PRO A 160 29.03 1.31 -4.13
C PRO A 160 28.00 1.59 -5.22
N ASP A 161 26.79 1.08 -5.02
CA ASP A 161 25.64 1.33 -5.90
C ASP A 161 25.12 2.76 -5.67
N PRO A 162 25.09 3.62 -6.71
CA PRO A 162 24.55 4.97 -6.59
C PRO A 162 23.12 5.02 -6.07
N ALA A 163 22.29 4.04 -6.40
CA ALA A 163 20.93 3.94 -5.90
C ALA A 163 20.93 3.67 -4.39
N GLN A 164 21.80 2.79 -3.91
CA GLN A 164 21.95 2.51 -2.47
C GLN A 164 22.48 3.74 -1.71
N ALA A 165 23.43 4.48 -2.27
CA ALA A 165 23.93 5.71 -1.66
C ALA A 165 22.82 6.77 -1.52
N HIS A 166 22.04 6.99 -2.58
CA HIS A 166 20.88 7.90 -2.54
C HIS A 166 19.80 7.43 -1.57
N TYR A 167 19.52 6.11 -1.54
CA TYR A 167 18.62 5.52 -0.55
C TYR A 167 19.05 5.82 0.89
N ASN A 168 20.32 5.63 1.21
CA ASN A 168 20.86 5.84 2.57
C ASN A 168 20.72 7.31 2.99
N GLU A 169 20.96 8.26 2.07
CA GLU A 169 20.75 9.69 2.32
C GLU A 169 19.28 10.00 2.67
N LEU A 170 18.34 9.54 1.84
CA LEU A 170 16.92 9.76 2.07
C LEU A 170 16.41 9.03 3.32
N LEU A 171 16.99 7.87 3.64
CA LEU A 171 16.68 7.12 4.84
C LEU A 171 17.12 7.87 6.10
N ALA A 172 18.34 8.41 6.12
CA ALA A 172 18.83 9.23 7.23
C ALA A 172 17.94 10.46 7.45
N GLN A 173 17.58 11.17 6.37
CA GLN A 173 16.63 12.29 6.45
C GLN A 173 15.26 11.87 7.02
N ALA A 174 14.75 10.70 6.63
CA ALA A 174 13.46 10.21 7.12
C ALA A 174 13.46 9.95 8.64
N TRP A 175 14.58 9.49 9.18
CA TRP A 175 14.73 9.15 10.60
C TRP A 175 15.26 10.29 11.47
N GLU A 176 15.65 11.41 10.89
CA GLU A 176 16.07 12.59 11.64
C GLU A 176 14.98 13.01 12.64
N GLY A 177 15.33 13.11 13.91
CA GLY A 177 14.40 13.49 14.99
C GLY A 177 13.32 12.45 15.31
N ALA A 178 13.44 11.21 14.90
CA ALA A 178 12.47 10.15 15.20
C ALA A 178 12.55 9.61 16.64
N GLY A 179 13.21 10.32 17.55
CA GLY A 179 13.17 10.10 19.00
C GLY A 179 13.85 8.82 19.49
N GLY A 180 15.05 8.96 20.08
CA GLY A 180 15.71 7.96 20.91
C GLY A 180 16.44 6.80 20.21
N ALA A 181 16.26 6.60 18.92
CA ALA A 181 17.12 5.85 18.04
C ALA A 181 16.92 6.43 16.65
N ASP A 182 17.89 7.19 16.17
CA ASP A 182 17.93 7.69 14.79
C ASP A 182 18.27 6.54 13.80
N GLU A 183 17.90 5.32 14.18
CA GLU A 183 18.19 4.11 13.41
C GLU A 183 16.93 3.64 12.70
N PRO A 184 17.06 3.27 11.41
CA PRO A 184 15.98 2.69 10.63
C PRO A 184 15.40 1.45 11.31
N ALA A 185 14.09 1.27 11.23
CA ALA A 185 13.42 0.13 11.82
C ALA A 185 13.90 -1.18 11.18
N GLN A 186 14.40 -2.07 12.02
CA GLN A 186 14.74 -3.45 11.66
C GLN A 186 13.95 -4.38 12.57
N MET A 187 13.26 -5.35 11.96
CA MET A 187 12.45 -6.31 12.70
C MET A 187 12.22 -7.58 11.87
N PRO A 188 11.93 -8.72 12.51
CA PRO A 188 11.52 -9.93 11.80
C PRO A 188 10.26 -9.67 10.96
N VAL A 189 10.28 -10.15 9.72
CA VAL A 189 9.18 -10.01 8.76
C VAL A 189 8.54 -11.35 8.48
N THR A 190 7.22 -11.42 8.61
CA THR A 190 6.40 -12.56 8.19
C THR A 190 5.58 -12.14 6.97
N MET A 191 5.84 -12.77 5.83
CA MET A 191 5.08 -12.53 4.60
C MET A 191 3.75 -13.28 4.64
N VAL A 192 2.66 -12.59 4.34
CA VAL A 192 1.32 -13.18 4.29
C VAL A 192 0.71 -12.98 2.92
N ILE A 193 0.53 -14.08 2.17
CA ILE A 193 -0.13 -14.02 0.86
C ILE A 193 -1.60 -13.63 1.03
N LYS A 194 -2.00 -12.53 0.39
CA LYS A 194 -3.30 -11.88 0.55
C LYS A 194 -3.53 -11.49 2.02
N GLY A 195 -2.52 -10.89 2.63
CA GLY A 195 -2.55 -10.45 4.01
C GLY A 195 -3.62 -9.39 4.25
N ASP A 196 -3.88 -8.55 3.28
CA ASP A 196 -4.97 -7.57 3.23
C ASP A 196 -6.40 -8.16 3.38
N TYR A 197 -6.56 -9.47 3.14
CA TYR A 197 -7.78 -10.24 3.40
C TYR A 197 -7.77 -11.01 4.72
N LYS A 198 -6.61 -11.16 5.37
CA LYS A 198 -6.43 -12.06 6.50
C LYS A 198 -6.04 -11.34 7.79
N CYS A 199 -5.13 -10.38 7.69
CA CYS A 199 -4.53 -9.68 8.82
C CYS A 199 -5.17 -8.31 8.99
N ALA A 200 -5.75 -8.03 10.13
CA ALA A 200 -6.42 -6.75 10.38
C ALA A 200 -5.45 -5.56 10.32
N SER A 201 -4.20 -5.74 10.76
CA SER A 201 -3.15 -4.71 10.66
C SER A 201 -2.79 -4.38 9.21
N ILE A 202 -2.62 -5.40 8.34
CA ILE A 202 -2.33 -5.21 6.91
C ILE A 202 -3.53 -4.53 6.22
N ALA A 203 -4.76 -4.99 6.50
CA ALA A 203 -5.98 -4.39 5.94
C ALA A 203 -6.14 -2.92 6.34
N ALA A 204 -5.84 -2.56 7.59
CA ALA A 204 -5.86 -1.17 8.06
C ALA A 204 -4.82 -0.31 7.30
N ALA A 205 -3.59 -0.79 7.16
CA ALA A 205 -2.54 -0.16 6.39
C ALA A 205 -2.95 0.06 4.92
N SER A 206 -3.53 -0.97 4.29
CA SER A 206 -4.05 -0.96 2.92
C SER A 206 -5.11 0.13 2.71
N VAL A 207 -6.10 0.21 3.58
CA VAL A 207 -7.20 1.18 3.47
C VAL A 207 -6.66 2.61 3.60
N VAL A 208 -5.85 2.90 4.62
CA VAL A 208 -5.35 4.27 4.84
C VAL A 208 -4.41 4.70 3.72
N ALA A 209 -3.46 3.85 3.32
CA ALA A 209 -2.56 4.14 2.20
C ALA A 209 -3.31 4.38 0.89
N LYS A 210 -4.38 3.59 0.65
CA LYS A 210 -5.21 3.75 -0.56
C LYS A 210 -5.95 5.08 -0.58
N VAL A 211 -6.55 5.50 0.54
CA VAL A 211 -7.27 6.78 0.62
C VAL A 211 -6.30 7.94 0.43
N GLU A 212 -5.20 7.98 1.17
CA GLU A 212 -4.22 9.08 1.07
C GLU A 212 -3.61 9.19 -0.34
N ARG A 213 -3.22 8.04 -0.95
CA ARG A 213 -2.69 8.09 -2.31
C ARG A 213 -3.72 8.51 -3.35
N ASP A 214 -4.97 8.07 -3.21
CA ASP A 214 -6.03 8.46 -4.13
C ASP A 214 -6.33 9.96 -4.05
N GLU A 215 -6.26 10.57 -2.86
CA GLU A 215 -6.37 12.01 -2.65
C GLU A 215 -5.20 12.77 -3.30
N LEU A 216 -3.95 12.31 -3.11
CA LEU A 216 -2.77 12.87 -3.78
C LEU A 216 -2.93 12.84 -5.31
N MET A 217 -3.44 11.75 -5.88
CA MET A 217 -3.65 11.64 -7.31
C MET A 217 -4.74 12.59 -7.82
N VAL A 218 -5.75 12.92 -7.02
CA VAL A 218 -6.75 13.96 -7.34
C VAL A 218 -6.11 15.36 -7.33
N GLN A 219 -5.27 15.66 -6.36
CA GLN A 219 -4.53 16.92 -6.30
C GLN A 219 -3.56 17.07 -7.47
N LEU A 220 -2.85 15.99 -7.84
CA LEU A 220 -1.96 15.97 -9.00
C LEU A 220 -2.72 16.15 -10.32
N ASP A 221 -3.94 15.62 -10.45
CA ASP A 221 -4.78 15.82 -11.64
C ASP A 221 -5.14 17.30 -11.86
N THR A 222 -5.35 18.03 -10.76
CA THR A 222 -5.58 19.48 -10.82
C THR A 222 -4.32 20.24 -11.26
N ARG A 223 -3.14 19.81 -10.79
CA ARG A 223 -1.86 20.45 -11.12
C ARG A 223 -1.35 20.09 -12.52
N TYR A 224 -1.66 18.88 -12.99
CA TYR A 224 -1.25 18.33 -14.29
C TYR A 224 -2.49 17.81 -15.03
N PRO A 225 -3.34 18.69 -15.58
CA PRO A 225 -4.60 18.28 -16.18
C PRO A 225 -4.40 17.49 -17.48
N GLY A 226 -5.40 16.71 -17.84
CA GLY A 226 -5.46 15.97 -19.11
C GLY A 226 -5.08 14.49 -19.00
N TYR A 227 -4.40 14.03 -17.95
CA TYR A 227 -4.06 12.60 -17.77
C TYR A 227 -5.18 11.80 -17.10
N GLY A 228 -6.18 12.46 -16.50
CA GLY A 228 -7.34 11.86 -15.86
C GLY A 228 -7.01 11.10 -14.57
N TRP A 229 -6.02 11.56 -13.81
CA TRP A 229 -5.54 10.91 -12.59
C TRP A 229 -6.55 10.92 -11.46
N ALA A 230 -7.46 11.88 -11.43
CA ALA A 230 -8.58 11.86 -10.50
C ALA A 230 -9.42 10.57 -10.62
N LYS A 231 -9.47 9.96 -11.81
CA LYS A 231 -10.20 8.73 -12.09
C LYS A 231 -9.29 7.50 -12.11
N ASN A 232 -8.21 7.53 -12.90
CA ASN A 232 -7.35 6.36 -13.14
C ASN A 232 -6.25 6.19 -12.07
N LYS A 233 -6.06 7.16 -11.18
CA LYS A 233 -5.09 7.13 -10.06
C LYS A 233 -3.65 6.85 -10.51
N GLY A 234 -3.31 7.26 -11.74
CA GLY A 234 -1.99 7.05 -12.33
C GLY A 234 -1.79 5.69 -12.98
N TYR A 235 -2.76 4.79 -12.95
CA TYR A 235 -2.66 3.50 -13.62
C TYR A 235 -2.84 3.63 -15.13
N GLY A 236 -2.21 2.72 -15.88
CA GLY A 236 -2.15 2.73 -17.35
C GLY A 236 -3.47 2.34 -18.03
N SER A 237 -4.54 3.09 -17.80
CA SER A 237 -5.78 2.96 -18.57
C SER A 237 -5.57 3.37 -20.03
N ALA A 238 -6.47 2.97 -20.93
CA ALA A 238 -6.40 3.39 -22.34
C ALA A 238 -6.37 4.92 -22.48
N ALA A 239 -7.24 5.61 -21.73
CA ALA A 239 -7.29 7.09 -21.73
C ALA A 239 -6.00 7.73 -21.20
N HIS A 240 -5.34 7.12 -20.17
CA HIS A 240 -4.09 7.65 -19.66
C HIS A 240 -2.95 7.50 -20.68
N ARG A 241 -2.84 6.32 -21.32
CA ARG A 241 -1.84 6.10 -22.39
C ARG A 241 -2.06 7.02 -23.59
N GLU A 242 -3.31 7.24 -23.98
CA GLU A 242 -3.67 8.19 -25.02
C GLU A 242 -3.23 9.61 -24.66
N ALA A 243 -3.52 10.05 -23.44
CA ALA A 243 -3.09 11.36 -22.95
C ALA A 243 -1.56 11.54 -23.01
N ILE A 244 -0.79 10.52 -22.63
CA ILE A 244 0.68 10.54 -22.75
C ILE A 244 1.11 10.65 -24.21
N SER A 245 0.45 9.94 -25.13
CA SER A 245 0.77 10.00 -26.56
C SER A 245 0.51 11.38 -27.16
N VAL A 246 -0.50 12.10 -26.67
CA VAL A 246 -0.90 13.41 -27.19
C VAL A 246 -0.07 14.55 -26.60
N GLN A 247 0.12 14.58 -25.29
CA GLN A 247 0.74 15.72 -24.59
C GLN A 247 2.13 15.43 -24.00
N GLY A 248 2.64 14.21 -24.17
CA GLY A 248 3.90 13.77 -23.57
C GLY A 248 3.75 13.39 -22.09
N PRO A 249 4.80 12.86 -21.46
CA PRO A 249 4.84 12.61 -20.02
C PRO A 249 5.04 13.90 -19.22
N SER A 250 4.46 13.98 -18.04
CA SER A 250 4.76 15.01 -17.04
C SER A 250 5.88 14.56 -16.10
N PRO A 251 6.43 15.45 -15.24
CA PRO A 251 7.39 15.06 -14.20
C PRO A 251 6.87 14.05 -13.16
N GLN A 252 5.58 13.78 -13.16
CA GLN A 252 4.95 12.79 -12.27
C GLN A 252 4.85 11.39 -12.91
N HIS A 253 5.28 11.20 -14.14
CA HIS A 253 5.44 9.88 -14.75
C HIS A 253 6.78 9.24 -14.36
N ARG A 254 6.82 7.94 -14.43
CA ARG A 254 7.95 7.07 -14.12
C ARG A 254 8.05 5.91 -15.11
#